data_5eac970a584e9de3bf3bffa638d27c6d
#
_entry.id   5eac970a584e9de3bf3bffa638d27c6d
#
_cell.length_a   1.000
_cell.length_b   1.000
_cell.length_c   1.000
_cell.angle_alpha   90.00
_cell.angle_beta   90.00
_cell.angle_gamma   90.00
#
_symmetry.space_group_name_H-M   'P 1'
#
loop_
_entity.id
_entity.type
_entity.pdbx_description
1 polymer ?
#
loop_
_entity_poly.entity_id
_entity_poly.type
_entity_poly.pdbx_seq_one_letter_code
_entity_poly.pdbx_strand_id
1 'polypeptide(L)'
;MKTVDKAKEYAEGKVTEALTKVVADAYMAGYNAGYQDGVDKVAKDSVSEETEFVDLGLPSGTLWSSDYVKDDNGKVIYVTQENNAAYEIPTYEQFKELMDECKWEQKSEKNWTESGFYYWHEWAICLGPNGNKITFEKTGYYEATDSLTRTSEIFFWLNNKEYFHNNCASITFNSLNIGSEKMFSGYKLPIRLVKR
;
A
#
# COMPACT_ATOMS: atom_id res chain seq x y z
N MET A 1 41.09 15.31 45.14
CA MET A 1 40.92 15.45 43.67
C MET A 1 40.93 16.94 43.33
N LYS A 2 41.86 17.41 42.53
CA LYS A 2 42.01 18.84 42.22
C LYS A 2 40.86 19.26 41.28
N THR A 3 40.42 20.51 41.36
CA THR A 3 39.33 21.07 40.55
C THR A 3 39.54 20.85 39.02
N VAL A 4 40.82 20.86 38.60
CA VAL A 4 41.23 20.61 37.21
C VAL A 4 40.89 19.17 36.76
N ASP A 5 41.03 18.17 37.63
CA ASP A 5 40.77 16.77 37.30
C ASP A 5 39.29 16.55 37.07
N LYS A 6 38.42 17.18 37.90
CA LYS A 6 36.96 17.14 37.71
C LYS A 6 36.50 17.83 36.41
N ALA A 7 37.12 18.96 36.07
CA ALA A 7 36.79 19.68 34.85
C ALA A 7 37.17 18.88 33.60
N LYS A 8 38.33 18.18 33.65
CA LYS A 8 38.77 17.30 32.56
C LYS A 8 37.86 16.10 32.37
N GLU A 9 37.50 15.41 33.45
CA GLU A 9 36.55 14.27 33.43
C GLU A 9 35.18 14.68 32.91
N TYR A 10 34.67 15.86 33.31
CA TYR A 10 33.41 16.40 32.79
C TYR A 10 33.48 16.71 31.28
N ALA A 11 34.58 17.31 30.82
CA ALA A 11 34.79 17.63 29.42
C ALA A 11 34.91 16.35 28.55
N GLU A 12 35.65 15.35 29.03
CA GLU A 12 35.76 14.05 28.34
C GLU A 12 34.41 13.35 28.25
N GLY A 13 33.58 13.37 29.30
CA GLY A 13 32.22 12.83 29.28
C GLY A 13 31.31 13.52 28.24
N LYS A 14 31.39 14.84 28.14
CA LYS A 14 30.60 15.61 27.17
C LYS A 14 31.05 15.38 25.73
N VAL A 15 32.34 15.23 25.48
CA VAL A 15 32.86 14.88 24.15
C VAL A 15 32.35 13.48 23.73
N THR A 16 32.41 12.53 24.66
CA THR A 16 31.90 11.14 24.38
C THR A 16 30.42 11.12 24.08
N GLU A 17 29.61 11.85 24.85
CA GLU A 17 28.17 11.97 24.62
C GLU A 17 27.85 12.58 23.23
N ALA A 18 28.53 13.67 22.87
CA ALA A 18 28.37 14.31 21.57
C ALA A 18 28.78 13.41 20.40
N LEU A 19 29.93 12.71 20.54
CA LEU A 19 30.37 11.74 19.52
C LEU A 19 29.42 10.59 19.37
N THR A 20 28.92 10.03 20.46
CA THR A 20 27.94 8.94 20.43
C THR A 20 26.68 9.37 19.68
N LYS A 21 26.20 10.58 19.94
CA LYS A 21 25.05 11.13 19.25
C LYS A 21 25.27 11.29 17.73
N VAL A 22 26.39 11.89 17.35
CA VAL A 22 26.74 12.09 15.93
C VAL A 22 26.86 10.76 15.18
N VAL A 23 27.49 9.77 15.81
CA VAL A 23 27.60 8.42 15.21
C VAL A 23 26.23 7.75 15.08
N ALA A 24 25.37 7.85 16.10
CA ALA A 24 24.02 7.32 16.04
C ALA A 24 23.16 8.00 14.96
N ASP A 25 23.22 9.33 14.89
CA ASP A 25 22.49 10.11 13.88
C ASP A 25 22.97 9.77 12.44
N ALA A 26 24.28 9.63 12.24
CA ALA A 26 24.86 9.23 10.96
C ALA A 26 24.49 7.79 10.56
N TYR A 27 24.48 6.87 11.53
CA TYR A 27 24.04 5.49 11.31
C TYR A 27 22.57 5.43 10.90
N MET A 28 21.71 6.12 11.63
CA MET A 28 20.26 6.17 11.32
C MET A 28 20.00 6.82 9.96
N ALA A 29 20.73 7.90 9.63
CA ALA A 29 20.61 8.54 8.32
C ALA A 29 21.03 7.58 7.19
N GLY A 30 22.15 6.88 7.34
CA GLY A 30 22.63 5.90 6.37
C GLY A 30 21.71 4.69 6.25
N TYR A 31 21.19 4.19 7.38
CA TYR A 31 20.20 3.09 7.39
C TYR A 31 18.92 3.50 6.67
N ASN A 32 18.37 4.66 6.97
CA ASN A 32 17.15 5.16 6.34
C ASN A 32 17.34 5.40 4.84
N ALA A 33 18.47 5.95 4.41
CA ALA A 33 18.80 6.14 3.01
C ALA A 33 18.90 4.79 2.27
N GLY A 34 19.65 3.84 2.82
CA GLY A 34 19.79 2.51 2.22
C GLY A 34 18.48 1.71 2.19
N TYR A 35 17.66 1.85 3.23
CA TYR A 35 16.33 1.26 3.27
C TYR A 35 15.44 1.87 2.19
N GLN A 36 15.43 3.20 2.04
CA GLN A 36 14.63 3.89 1.04
C GLN A 36 15.09 3.54 -0.38
N ASP A 37 16.41 3.51 -0.64
CA ASP A 37 16.96 3.07 -1.92
C ASP A 37 16.55 1.62 -2.26
N GLY A 38 16.51 0.75 -1.25
CA GLY A 38 16.06 -0.63 -1.38
C GLY A 38 14.57 -0.72 -1.74
N VAL A 39 13.74 0.06 -1.07
CA VAL A 39 12.29 0.14 -1.34
C VAL A 39 12.04 0.69 -2.74
N ASP A 40 12.70 1.78 -3.12
CA ASP A 40 12.55 2.41 -4.44
C ASP A 40 13.00 1.47 -5.57
N LYS A 41 14.05 0.70 -5.33
CA LYS A 41 14.52 -0.31 -6.29
C LYS A 41 13.51 -1.44 -6.43
N VAL A 42 13.04 -2.00 -5.32
CA VAL A 42 12.00 -3.05 -5.35
C VAL A 42 10.74 -2.55 -6.02
N ALA A 43 10.32 -1.30 -5.74
CA ALA A 43 9.16 -0.68 -6.38
C ALA A 43 9.33 -0.56 -7.90
N LYS A 44 10.49 -0.10 -8.37
CA LYS A 44 10.79 0.02 -9.81
C LYS A 44 10.90 -1.33 -10.50
N ASP A 45 11.55 -2.29 -9.85
CA ASP A 45 11.73 -3.63 -10.40
C ASP A 45 10.41 -4.45 -10.35
N SER A 46 9.49 -4.11 -9.42
CA SER A 46 8.20 -4.82 -9.24
C SER A 46 7.07 -4.27 -10.12
N VAL A 47 7.16 -3.02 -10.57
CA VAL A 47 6.27 -2.53 -11.62
C VAL A 47 6.80 -3.08 -12.92
N SER A 48 6.40 -4.31 -13.25
CA SER A 48 6.76 -4.91 -14.53
C SER A 48 6.38 -3.94 -15.65
N GLU A 49 7.21 -3.85 -16.69
CA GLU A 49 6.91 -3.08 -17.91
C GLU A 49 5.58 -3.53 -18.55
N GLU A 50 5.01 -4.64 -18.07
CA GLU A 50 3.78 -5.26 -18.52
C GLU A 50 2.52 -4.83 -17.73
N THR A 51 2.57 -3.85 -16.80
CA THR A 51 1.35 -3.40 -16.13
C THR A 51 0.38 -2.79 -17.14
N GLU A 52 -0.70 -3.50 -17.42
CA GLU A 52 -1.77 -3.05 -18.29
C GLU A 52 -2.60 -1.97 -17.58
N PHE A 53 -2.83 -0.85 -18.26
CA PHE A 53 -3.72 0.22 -17.79
C PHE A 53 -4.96 0.31 -18.66
N VAL A 54 -6.10 0.45 -18.01
CA VAL A 54 -7.41 0.52 -18.65
C VAL A 54 -7.96 1.93 -18.56
N ASP A 55 -8.34 2.48 -19.71
CA ASP A 55 -9.15 3.68 -19.80
C ASP A 55 -10.60 3.31 -19.52
N LEU A 56 -11.16 3.79 -18.41
CA LEU A 56 -12.54 3.59 -18.03
C LEU A 56 -13.49 4.69 -18.55
N GLY A 57 -12.96 5.69 -19.24
CA GLY A 57 -13.73 6.84 -19.71
C GLY A 57 -14.09 7.81 -18.57
N LEU A 58 -13.23 7.90 -17.54
CA LEU A 58 -13.41 8.81 -16.42
C LEU A 58 -13.19 10.25 -16.83
N PRO A 59 -13.94 11.24 -16.28
CA PRO A 59 -13.78 12.66 -16.60
C PRO A 59 -12.36 13.20 -16.42
N SER A 60 -11.62 12.70 -15.42
CA SER A 60 -10.22 13.09 -15.19
C SER A 60 -9.24 12.57 -16.23
N GLY A 61 -9.63 11.56 -17.02
CA GLY A 61 -8.75 10.80 -17.89
C GLY A 61 -7.79 9.87 -17.15
N THR A 62 -8.02 9.63 -15.85
CA THR A 62 -7.21 8.69 -15.08
C THR A 62 -7.35 7.28 -15.61
N LEU A 63 -6.22 6.65 -15.93
CA LEU A 63 -6.13 5.25 -16.29
C LEU A 63 -5.84 4.42 -15.04
N TRP A 64 -6.49 3.27 -14.92
CA TRP A 64 -6.33 2.36 -13.79
C TRP A 64 -5.66 1.06 -14.22
N SER A 65 -4.73 0.55 -13.40
CA SER A 65 -4.17 -0.77 -13.69
C SER A 65 -5.27 -1.83 -13.72
N SER A 66 -5.19 -2.76 -14.68
CA SER A 66 -6.18 -3.85 -14.82
C SER A 66 -6.22 -4.76 -13.59
N ASP A 67 -5.10 -4.87 -12.86
CA ASP A 67 -4.92 -5.72 -11.68
C ASP A 67 -4.07 -5.03 -10.60
N TYR A 68 -3.94 -5.69 -9.45
CA TYR A 68 -2.98 -5.33 -8.41
C TYR A 68 -1.54 -5.51 -8.91
N VAL A 69 -0.60 -4.77 -8.31
CA VAL A 69 0.82 -4.99 -8.57
C VAL A 69 1.22 -6.37 -8.08
N LYS A 70 1.94 -7.10 -8.93
CA LYS A 70 2.43 -8.46 -8.68
C LYS A 70 3.94 -8.51 -8.80
N ASP A 71 4.54 -9.43 -8.07
CA ASP A 71 5.96 -9.76 -8.24
C ASP A 71 6.19 -10.63 -9.50
N ASP A 72 7.44 -10.93 -9.80
CA ASP A 72 7.84 -11.74 -10.95
C ASP A 72 7.25 -13.17 -10.96
N ASN A 73 6.73 -13.63 -9.82
CA ASN A 73 6.05 -14.92 -9.68
C ASN A 73 4.53 -14.79 -9.80
N GLY A 74 4.01 -13.60 -10.13
CA GLY A 74 2.59 -13.31 -10.25
C GLY A 74 1.86 -13.19 -8.90
N LYS A 75 2.58 -13.07 -7.79
CA LYS A 75 2.00 -12.91 -6.45
C LYS A 75 1.76 -11.43 -6.15
N VAL A 76 0.58 -11.11 -5.63
CA VAL A 76 0.23 -9.73 -5.22
C VAL A 76 1.22 -9.19 -4.20
N ILE A 77 1.69 -7.97 -4.42
CA ILE A 77 2.60 -7.24 -3.53
C ILE A 77 1.78 -6.49 -2.49
N TYR A 78 2.20 -6.60 -1.24
CA TYR A 78 1.63 -5.91 -0.10
C TYR A 78 2.66 -4.99 0.52
N VAL A 79 2.31 -3.72 0.71
CA VAL A 79 3.20 -2.71 1.27
C VAL A 79 2.57 -2.02 2.47
N THR A 80 3.40 -1.47 3.36
CA THR A 80 2.95 -0.57 4.43
C THR A 80 2.63 0.81 3.86
N GLN A 81 1.95 1.65 4.65
CA GLN A 81 1.66 3.02 4.23
C GLN A 81 2.94 3.83 3.93
N GLU A 82 4.00 3.62 4.67
CA GLU A 82 5.28 4.32 4.47
C GLU A 82 5.93 3.94 3.12
N ASN A 83 5.78 2.69 2.71
CA ASN A 83 6.39 2.16 1.49
C ASN A 83 5.52 2.36 0.25
N ASN A 84 4.29 2.83 0.38
CA ASN A 84 3.42 3.05 -0.77
C ASN A 84 3.81 4.28 -1.60
N ALA A 85 4.60 5.20 -1.03
CA ALA A 85 5.05 6.42 -1.72
C ALA A 85 5.94 6.17 -2.96
N ALA A 86 6.51 4.96 -3.06
CA ALA A 86 7.30 4.55 -4.23
C ALA A 86 6.43 4.20 -5.47
N TYR A 87 5.11 4.16 -5.30
CA TYR A 87 4.15 3.75 -6.33
C TYR A 87 3.18 4.88 -6.68
N GLU A 88 2.77 4.96 -7.95
CA GLU A 88 1.70 5.86 -8.37
C GLU A 88 0.33 5.26 -8.04
N ILE A 89 -0.03 5.27 -6.75
CA ILE A 89 -1.31 4.79 -6.26
C ILE A 89 -2.38 5.88 -6.34
N PRO A 90 -3.68 5.52 -6.44
CA PRO A 90 -4.77 6.50 -6.58
C PRO A 90 -4.88 7.41 -5.37
N THR A 91 -5.22 8.67 -5.61
CA THR A 91 -5.68 9.58 -4.57
C THR A 91 -7.13 9.25 -4.16
N TYR A 92 -7.57 9.83 -3.05
CA TYR A 92 -8.98 9.71 -2.64
C TYR A 92 -9.93 10.27 -3.71
N GLU A 93 -9.59 11.39 -4.34
CA GLU A 93 -10.39 12.03 -5.38
C GLU A 93 -10.53 11.13 -6.61
N GLN A 94 -9.43 10.48 -7.04
CA GLN A 94 -9.46 9.52 -8.14
C GLN A 94 -10.31 8.29 -7.78
N PHE A 95 -10.21 7.79 -6.55
CA PHE A 95 -11.06 6.69 -6.11
C PHE A 95 -12.53 7.11 -5.96
N LYS A 96 -12.78 8.33 -5.47
CA LYS A 96 -14.13 8.90 -5.40
C LYS A 96 -14.75 9.03 -6.79
N GLU A 97 -13.99 9.52 -7.77
CA GLU A 97 -14.45 9.57 -9.16
C GLU A 97 -14.81 8.16 -9.68
N LEU A 98 -13.99 7.16 -9.37
CA LEU A 98 -14.29 5.77 -9.72
C LEU A 98 -15.60 5.28 -9.08
N MET A 99 -15.86 5.66 -7.82
CA MET A 99 -17.13 5.32 -7.14
C MET A 99 -18.34 6.01 -7.75
N ASP A 100 -18.19 7.28 -8.14
CA ASP A 100 -19.31 8.11 -8.61
C ASP A 100 -19.67 7.84 -10.08
N GLU A 101 -18.67 7.57 -10.93
CA GLU A 101 -18.85 7.49 -12.39
C GLU A 101 -19.04 6.05 -12.91
N CYS A 102 -18.56 5.04 -12.17
CA CYS A 102 -18.59 3.66 -12.61
C CYS A 102 -19.76 2.88 -12.03
N LYS A 103 -20.20 1.86 -12.78
CA LYS A 103 -21.14 0.87 -12.26
C LYS A 103 -20.37 -0.27 -11.62
N TRP A 104 -20.85 -0.73 -10.48
CA TRP A 104 -20.20 -1.78 -9.73
C TRP A 104 -21.09 -3.03 -9.69
N GLU A 105 -20.46 -4.18 -9.91
CA GLU A 105 -21.11 -5.48 -9.82
C GLU A 105 -20.30 -6.40 -8.92
N GLN A 106 -20.97 -7.10 -8.01
CA GLN A 106 -20.38 -8.20 -7.26
C GLN A 106 -20.53 -9.50 -8.05
N LYS A 107 -19.46 -10.29 -8.07
CA LYS A 107 -19.46 -11.65 -8.63
C LYS A 107 -18.96 -12.63 -7.58
N SER A 108 -19.46 -13.85 -7.67
CA SER A 108 -18.99 -14.95 -6.84
C SER A 108 -19.05 -16.26 -7.60
N GLU A 109 -18.07 -17.10 -7.36
CA GLU A 109 -17.98 -18.45 -7.92
C GLU A 109 -17.63 -19.45 -6.83
N LYS A 110 -18.30 -20.60 -6.87
CA LYS A 110 -18.03 -21.69 -5.95
C LYS A 110 -16.91 -22.57 -6.51
N ASN A 111 -15.81 -22.58 -5.82
CA ASN A 111 -14.64 -23.39 -6.17
C ASN A 111 -14.43 -24.54 -5.19
N TRP A 112 -13.83 -25.63 -5.65
CA TRP A 112 -13.55 -26.82 -4.85
C TRP A 112 -12.06 -27.00 -4.69
N THR A 113 -11.62 -27.34 -3.47
CA THR A 113 -10.25 -27.76 -3.21
C THR A 113 -10.07 -29.21 -3.63
N GLU A 114 -8.82 -29.64 -3.84
CA GLU A 114 -8.48 -31.04 -4.10
C GLU A 114 -8.92 -31.98 -2.98
N SER A 115 -9.03 -31.49 -1.75
CA SER A 115 -9.51 -32.22 -0.57
C SER A 115 -11.04 -32.29 -0.43
N GLY A 116 -11.79 -31.76 -1.42
CA GLY A 116 -13.25 -31.83 -1.48
C GLY A 116 -13.99 -30.79 -0.64
N PHE A 117 -13.30 -29.80 -0.09
CA PHE A 117 -13.94 -28.64 0.52
C PHE A 117 -14.23 -27.59 -0.54
N TYR A 118 -15.26 -26.76 -0.33
CA TYR A 118 -15.55 -25.65 -1.22
C TYR A 118 -15.24 -24.31 -0.53
N TYR A 119 -14.95 -23.31 -1.35
CA TYR A 119 -14.87 -21.91 -0.95
C TYR A 119 -15.51 -21.03 -2.02
N TRP A 120 -15.94 -19.84 -1.60
CA TRP A 120 -16.42 -18.83 -2.53
C TRP A 120 -15.26 -17.94 -2.95
N HIS A 121 -15.01 -17.90 -4.25
CA HIS A 121 -14.18 -16.88 -4.87
C HIS A 121 -15.08 -15.69 -5.17
N GLU A 122 -14.76 -14.53 -4.65
CA GLU A 122 -15.57 -13.32 -4.77
C GLU A 122 -14.71 -12.17 -5.28
N TRP A 123 -15.27 -11.39 -6.20
CA TRP A 123 -14.62 -10.21 -6.76
C TRP A 123 -15.68 -9.15 -7.10
N ALA A 124 -15.23 -7.87 -7.20
CA ALA A 124 -16.01 -6.76 -7.69
C ALA A 124 -15.55 -6.38 -9.09
N ILE A 125 -16.49 -6.07 -9.96
CA ILE A 125 -16.25 -5.52 -11.29
C ILE A 125 -16.64 -4.05 -11.26
N CYS A 126 -15.72 -3.18 -11.66
CA CYS A 126 -15.95 -1.77 -11.89
C CYS A 126 -16.06 -1.55 -13.40
N LEU A 127 -17.23 -1.16 -13.88
CA LEU A 127 -17.54 -0.90 -15.28
C LEU A 127 -17.58 0.60 -15.54
N GLY A 128 -16.64 1.10 -16.31
CA GLY A 128 -16.52 2.51 -16.66
C GLY A 128 -17.59 3.00 -17.63
N PRO A 129 -17.76 4.34 -17.75
CA PRO A 129 -18.71 4.96 -18.67
C PRO A 129 -18.53 4.56 -20.16
N ASN A 130 -17.31 4.25 -20.58
CA ASN A 130 -16.99 3.82 -21.93
C ASN A 130 -17.19 2.32 -22.19
N GLY A 131 -17.61 1.56 -21.17
CA GLY A 131 -17.86 0.11 -21.27
C GLY A 131 -16.63 -0.76 -20.95
N ASN A 132 -15.46 -0.18 -20.75
CA ASN A 132 -14.29 -0.90 -20.27
C ASN A 132 -14.44 -1.22 -18.78
N LYS A 133 -13.74 -2.25 -18.31
CA LYS A 133 -13.87 -2.72 -16.93
C LYS A 133 -12.53 -3.10 -16.31
N ILE A 134 -12.47 -3.00 -15.01
CA ILE A 134 -11.41 -3.57 -14.18
C ILE A 134 -12.01 -4.43 -13.07
N THR A 135 -11.21 -5.35 -12.54
CA THR A 135 -11.66 -6.30 -11.53
C THR A 135 -10.89 -6.09 -10.23
N PHE A 136 -11.58 -6.20 -9.11
CA PHE A 136 -11.00 -6.14 -7.77
C PHE A 136 -11.27 -7.49 -7.08
N GLU A 137 -10.19 -8.24 -6.86
CA GLU A 137 -10.25 -9.54 -6.19
C GLU A 137 -10.02 -9.42 -4.68
N LYS A 138 -10.58 -10.35 -3.91
CA LYS A 138 -10.34 -10.45 -2.48
C LYS A 138 -8.93 -10.97 -2.22
N THR A 139 -8.06 -10.09 -1.80
CA THR A 139 -6.65 -10.40 -1.52
C THR A 139 -6.36 -10.53 -0.03
N GLY A 140 -7.20 -9.95 0.84
CA GLY A 140 -6.91 -9.79 2.26
C GLY A 140 -5.85 -8.71 2.51
N TYR A 141 -5.32 -8.69 3.72
CA TYR A 141 -4.22 -7.80 4.13
C TYR A 141 -3.35 -8.50 5.18
N TYR A 142 -2.13 -8.00 5.38
CA TYR A 142 -1.26 -8.47 6.46
C TYR A 142 -1.31 -7.50 7.63
N GLU A 143 -1.49 -8.03 8.84
CA GLU A 143 -1.33 -7.28 10.08
C GLU A 143 0.14 -6.97 10.35
N ALA A 144 0.41 -6.09 11.31
CA ALA A 144 1.78 -5.73 11.72
C ALA A 144 2.63 -6.92 12.18
N THR A 145 2.00 -8.03 12.53
CA THR A 145 2.63 -9.31 12.92
C THR A 145 2.93 -10.24 11.73
N ASP A 146 2.78 -9.76 10.49
CA ASP A 146 2.89 -10.55 9.25
C ASP A 146 1.90 -11.73 9.15
N SER A 147 0.80 -11.66 9.89
CA SER A 147 -0.30 -12.61 9.77
C SER A 147 -1.27 -12.16 8.67
N LEU A 148 -1.50 -13.02 7.68
CA LEU A 148 -2.47 -12.74 6.61
C LEU A 148 -3.89 -12.84 7.15
N THR A 149 -4.61 -11.72 7.18
CA THR A 149 -6.03 -11.66 7.52
C THR A 149 -6.85 -11.67 6.23
N ARG A 150 -7.65 -12.72 6.08
CA ARG A 150 -8.64 -12.82 4.99
C ARG A 150 -9.96 -12.26 5.49
N THR A 151 -10.39 -11.19 4.86
CA THR A 151 -11.65 -10.51 5.19
C THR A 151 -12.71 -10.78 4.13
N SER A 152 -13.96 -10.39 4.42
CA SER A 152 -15.03 -10.29 3.42
C SER A 152 -14.92 -9.02 2.57
N GLU A 153 -13.83 -8.30 2.69
CA GLU A 153 -13.63 -6.98 2.10
C GLU A 153 -12.36 -6.95 1.27
N ILE A 154 -12.32 -6.06 0.30
CA ILE A 154 -11.15 -5.71 -0.48
C ILE A 154 -10.60 -4.40 0.07
N PHE A 155 -9.29 -4.36 0.30
CA PHE A 155 -8.58 -3.16 0.72
C PHE A 155 -7.43 -2.89 -0.23
N PHE A 156 -7.13 -1.62 -0.48
CA PHE A 156 -5.89 -1.16 -1.13
C PHE A 156 -5.55 0.26 -0.71
N TRP A 157 -4.26 0.61 -0.77
CA TRP A 157 -3.80 1.93 -0.35
C TRP A 157 -4.29 3.05 -1.27
N LEU A 158 -4.63 4.19 -0.64
CA LEU A 158 -4.84 5.48 -1.29
C LEU A 158 -3.72 6.45 -0.90
N ASN A 159 -3.24 7.21 -1.88
CA ASN A 159 -2.31 8.30 -1.64
C ASN A 159 -3.08 9.53 -1.10
N ASN A 160 -3.23 9.58 0.20
CA ASN A 160 -3.98 10.64 0.86
C ASN A 160 -3.04 11.53 1.66
N LYS A 161 -2.47 12.56 1.01
CA LYS A 161 -1.58 13.52 1.66
C LYS A 161 -2.32 14.53 2.53
N GLU A 162 -3.61 14.74 2.29
CA GLU A 162 -4.41 15.80 2.92
C GLU A 162 -5.42 15.32 3.97
N TYR A 163 -5.81 14.04 3.92
CA TYR A 163 -6.84 13.49 4.80
C TYR A 163 -6.27 12.47 5.79
N PHE A 164 -5.98 12.91 7.00
CA PHE A 164 -5.47 12.06 8.09
C PHE A 164 -6.38 10.90 8.50
N HIS A 165 -7.53 10.71 7.85
CA HIS A 165 -8.55 9.79 8.33
C HIS A 165 -8.81 8.58 7.43
N ASN A 166 -8.75 8.72 6.11
CA ASN A 166 -9.07 7.63 5.19
C ASN A 166 -7.92 7.40 4.22
N ASN A 167 -7.08 6.42 4.50
CA ASN A 167 -5.87 6.12 3.76
C ASN A 167 -5.96 4.82 2.92
N CYS A 168 -7.09 4.14 2.96
CA CYS A 168 -7.34 2.99 2.10
C CYS A 168 -8.76 3.00 1.52
N ALA A 169 -8.90 2.40 0.34
CA ALA A 169 -10.18 2.04 -0.23
C ALA A 169 -10.70 0.77 0.43
N SER A 170 -12.01 0.66 0.61
CA SER A 170 -12.67 -0.57 1.04
C SER A 170 -13.85 -0.91 0.13
N ILE A 171 -14.00 -2.20 -0.22
CA ILE A 171 -15.11 -2.73 -0.99
C ILE A 171 -15.66 -3.94 -0.25
N THR A 172 -16.86 -3.79 0.31
CA THR A 172 -17.52 -4.83 1.11
C THR A 172 -18.52 -5.62 0.26
N PHE A 173 -18.47 -6.94 0.32
CA PHE A 173 -19.26 -7.81 -0.55
C PHE A 173 -20.71 -8.02 -0.09
N ASN A 174 -21.02 -8.07 1.19
CA ASN A 174 -22.36 -8.43 1.67
C ASN A 174 -23.47 -7.47 1.23
N SER A 175 -23.15 -6.23 0.92
CA SER A 175 -24.08 -5.19 0.45
C SER A 175 -23.51 -4.35 -0.69
N LEU A 176 -22.39 -4.78 -1.26
CA LEU A 176 -21.60 -4.04 -2.24
C LEU A 176 -21.48 -2.56 -1.84
N ASN A 177 -20.92 -2.34 -0.67
CA ASN A 177 -20.62 -1.00 -0.19
C ASN A 177 -19.18 -0.65 -0.57
N ILE A 178 -19.00 0.50 -1.23
CA ILE A 178 -17.70 0.98 -1.70
C ILE A 178 -17.41 2.28 -0.99
N GLY A 179 -16.28 2.34 -0.32
CA GLY A 179 -15.92 3.47 0.51
C GLY A 179 -14.43 3.57 0.77
N SER A 180 -14.09 4.40 1.72
CA SER A 180 -12.71 4.55 2.20
C SER A 180 -12.67 4.49 3.71
N GLU A 181 -11.60 3.93 4.24
CA GLU A 181 -11.42 3.71 5.67
C GLU A 181 -10.05 4.16 6.14
N LYS A 182 -9.89 4.24 7.46
CA LYS A 182 -8.61 4.44 8.10
C LYS A 182 -8.01 3.10 8.48
N MET A 183 -6.87 2.78 7.89
CA MET A 183 -6.09 1.60 8.22
C MET A 183 -4.82 1.99 8.98
N PHE A 184 -4.37 1.15 9.91
CA PHE A 184 -3.11 1.38 10.62
C PHE A 184 -1.92 1.33 9.67
N SER A 185 -0.97 2.27 9.86
CA SER A 185 0.20 2.41 8.98
C SER A 185 1.10 1.17 8.92
N GLY A 186 1.14 0.38 9.99
CA GLY A 186 1.90 -0.87 10.04
C GLY A 186 1.27 -2.06 9.32
N TYR A 187 0.02 -1.94 8.87
CA TYR A 187 -0.62 -2.98 8.06
C TYR A 187 -0.07 -2.93 6.63
N LYS A 188 -0.03 -4.10 5.97
CA LYS A 188 0.38 -4.19 4.57
C LYS A 188 -0.85 -4.47 3.72
N LEU A 189 -1.15 -3.56 2.82
CA LEU A 189 -2.25 -3.68 1.86
C LEU A 189 -1.70 -3.86 0.45
N PRO A 190 -2.48 -4.49 -0.45
CA PRO A 190 -2.16 -4.50 -1.86
C PRO A 190 -2.23 -3.09 -2.45
N ILE A 191 -1.60 -2.91 -3.58
CA ILE A 191 -1.57 -1.66 -4.32
C ILE A 191 -2.17 -1.81 -5.70
N ARG A 192 -2.89 -0.77 -6.10
CA ARG A 192 -3.44 -0.58 -7.44
C ARG A 192 -2.82 0.69 -8.01
N LEU A 193 -2.35 0.65 -9.25
CA LEU A 193 -1.71 1.80 -9.87
C LEU A 193 -2.69 2.63 -10.68
N VAL A 194 -2.36 3.92 -10.80
CA VAL A 194 -3.01 4.85 -11.73
C VAL A 194 -1.96 5.61 -12.52
N LYS A 195 -2.35 6.14 -13.67
CA LYS A 195 -1.58 7.12 -14.43
C LYS A 195 -2.50 8.10 -15.15
N ARG A 196 -1.96 9.24 -15.50
CA ARG A 196 -2.61 10.24 -16.33
C ARG A 196 -1.99 10.29 -17.70
#